data_786961e244487d3be4e7b46782e34921
#
_entry.id   786961e244487d3be4e7b46782e34921
#
_cell.length_a   1.000
_cell.length_b   1.000
_cell.length_c   1.000
_cell.angle_alpha   90.00
_cell.angle_beta   90.00
_cell.angle_gamma   90.00
#
_symmetry.space_group_name_H-M   'P 1'
#
loop_
_entity.id
_entity.type
_entity.pdbx_description
1 polymer ?
#
loop_
_entity_poly.entity_id
_entity_poly.type
_entity_poly.pdbx_seq_one_letter_code
_entity_poly.pdbx_strand_id
1 'polypeptide(L)'
;MDEMKEKKIRWNISKAMSSVYQSLNGSKLKIKKTKTYSAAMEKLKALYNISQIQVWILCLAFERYFEREDSISLQNISGELGVPVMSIICWKKEIEFLVEHGFLEHCGRNDAVQPLNDFNESIYNNTEYIPQAKKEVDDIEFISYMADRYESRRGEDMSARSIQRELRLYEKAHSHLEVVKRVSDELEDPNYRFFIYDVANDVLKGGDSNLNATISDLYDGGERYSVATEMMEEKHELFQKGLIEFAKKGNLSEASITLSDKGRKLVLGEKAFLFEDSINDKNLIKTDNIKEKKLFYSPENQKEIDRLKAALQEEKLKGIQQRLKDDGLPVGVAVLLYGAPGTGKTESVMQIAKETGRSIVHVDISEAKSAWFGESEKRIKKIFTSYKNACEIAEKKGELMPILLFNEADALISKRKSDTSGNCAQTENAIQNIILEELESLKGIFIATTNLASNMDSAFERRFLFKIKFENPSREAKTSIWMNKLTWLDKESATEFATEYDFSGGQIDNIVRKIAMNEVITGERPAITDIHDMCKCEKIDNPDGARRMGFCL
;
A
#
# COMPACT_ATOMS: atom_id res chain seq x y z
N MET A 1 1.23 -22.55 -16.85
CA MET A 1 2.57 -22.24 -17.37
C MET A 1 2.87 -23.26 -18.47
N ASP A 2 2.47 -22.92 -19.68
CA ASP A 2 2.96 -23.63 -20.87
C ASP A 2 4.28 -22.96 -21.26
N GLU A 3 5.39 -23.64 -21.02
CA GLU A 3 6.68 -23.29 -21.62
C GLU A 3 6.47 -23.25 -23.14
N MET A 4 6.46 -22.05 -23.72
CA MET A 4 6.53 -21.91 -25.17
C MET A 4 7.81 -22.63 -25.62
N LYS A 5 7.67 -23.83 -26.18
CA LYS A 5 8.78 -24.59 -26.75
C LYS A 5 9.43 -23.75 -27.83
N GLU A 6 10.58 -23.16 -27.52
CA GLU A 6 11.41 -22.43 -28.47
C GLU A 6 11.61 -23.26 -29.73
N LYS A 7 11.21 -22.71 -30.85
CA LYS A 7 11.24 -23.39 -32.13
C LYS A 7 12.68 -23.50 -32.64
N LYS A 8 13.29 -24.68 -32.46
CA LYS A 8 14.66 -24.93 -32.95
C LYS A 8 14.78 -24.77 -34.47
N ILE A 9 15.77 -24.02 -34.89
CA ILE A 9 16.09 -23.77 -36.30
C ILE A 9 16.97 -24.90 -36.84
N ARG A 10 16.63 -25.41 -38.02
CA ARG A 10 17.30 -26.57 -38.64
C ARG A 10 18.71 -26.30 -39.18
N TRP A 11 19.15 -25.06 -39.23
CA TRP A 11 20.48 -24.63 -39.66
C TRP A 11 21.13 -23.77 -38.57
N ASN A 12 22.45 -23.64 -38.61
CA ASN A 12 23.17 -22.93 -37.54
C ASN A 12 23.24 -21.42 -37.82
N ILE A 13 22.64 -20.61 -36.97
CA ILE A 13 22.54 -19.15 -37.09
C ILE A 13 23.93 -18.52 -36.98
N SER A 14 24.72 -18.87 -35.97
CA SER A 14 26.04 -18.27 -35.73
C SER A 14 27.00 -18.50 -36.90
N LYS A 15 26.98 -19.70 -37.50
CA LYS A 15 27.76 -20.00 -38.71
C LYS A 15 27.33 -19.15 -39.91
N ALA A 16 26.04 -18.88 -40.05
CA ALA A 16 25.54 -18.02 -41.11
C ALA A 16 25.97 -16.57 -40.88
N MET A 17 25.88 -16.06 -39.67
CA MET A 17 26.33 -14.70 -39.30
C MET A 17 27.84 -14.53 -39.53
N SER A 18 28.65 -15.48 -39.06
CA SER A 18 30.11 -15.46 -39.25
C SER A 18 30.50 -15.51 -40.73
N SER A 19 29.78 -16.28 -41.58
CA SER A 19 30.02 -16.29 -43.04
C SER A 19 29.73 -14.94 -43.71
N VAL A 20 28.71 -14.22 -43.22
CA VAL A 20 28.40 -12.86 -43.68
C VAL A 20 29.48 -11.89 -43.20
N TYR A 21 29.85 -11.92 -41.92
CA TYR A 21 30.90 -11.07 -41.35
C TYR A 21 32.24 -11.21 -42.08
N GLN A 22 32.71 -12.43 -42.29
CA GLN A 22 33.96 -12.68 -43.04
C GLN A 22 33.97 -12.08 -44.45
N SER A 23 32.82 -11.98 -45.09
CA SER A 23 32.66 -11.35 -46.41
C SER A 23 32.60 -9.83 -46.34
N LEU A 24 32.26 -9.26 -45.19
CA LEU A 24 32.14 -7.82 -44.93
C LEU A 24 33.46 -7.19 -44.51
N ASN A 25 34.19 -7.86 -43.62
CA ASN A 25 35.42 -7.34 -43.03
C ASN A 25 36.46 -6.94 -44.11
N GLY A 26 36.87 -5.68 -44.10
CA GLY A 26 37.81 -5.12 -45.06
C GLY A 26 37.32 -5.05 -46.53
N SER A 27 36.02 -5.29 -46.78
CA SER A 27 35.46 -5.41 -48.12
C SER A 27 35.40 -4.12 -48.94
N LYS A 28 35.50 -2.95 -48.30
CA LYS A 28 35.27 -1.62 -48.86
C LYS A 28 33.94 -1.52 -49.61
N LEU A 29 32.90 -2.21 -49.09
CA LEU A 29 31.56 -2.37 -49.67
C LEU A 29 31.55 -3.09 -51.06
N LYS A 30 32.69 -3.71 -51.46
CA LYS A 30 32.82 -4.52 -52.68
C LYS A 30 32.77 -6.00 -52.30
N ILE A 31 31.58 -6.49 -51.90
CA ILE A 31 31.40 -7.84 -51.36
C ILE A 31 31.44 -8.88 -52.46
N LYS A 32 32.29 -9.90 -52.34
CA LYS A 32 32.29 -11.08 -53.21
C LYS A 32 31.10 -11.98 -52.85
N LYS A 33 30.09 -12.03 -53.70
CA LYS A 33 28.90 -12.88 -53.50
C LYS A 33 29.23 -14.36 -53.74
N THR A 34 29.82 -15.01 -52.77
CA THR A 34 30.02 -16.48 -52.77
C THR A 34 28.68 -17.19 -52.59
N LYS A 35 28.60 -18.46 -52.97
CA LYS A 35 27.39 -19.27 -52.74
C LYS A 35 27.03 -19.37 -51.25
N THR A 36 28.04 -19.48 -50.39
CA THR A 36 27.86 -19.53 -48.91
C THR A 36 27.32 -18.21 -48.37
N TYR A 37 27.88 -17.07 -48.77
CA TYR A 37 27.40 -15.74 -48.40
C TYR A 37 25.93 -15.52 -48.83
N SER A 38 25.62 -15.83 -50.12
CA SER A 38 24.27 -15.60 -50.66
C SER A 38 23.23 -16.45 -49.90
N ALA A 39 23.54 -17.72 -49.63
CA ALA A 39 22.65 -18.61 -48.91
C ALA A 39 22.48 -18.19 -47.43
N ALA A 40 23.55 -17.74 -46.76
CA ALA A 40 23.49 -17.24 -45.39
C ALA A 40 22.67 -15.94 -45.29
N MET A 41 22.90 -15.02 -46.22
CA MET A 41 22.18 -13.74 -46.29
C MET A 41 20.68 -13.94 -46.49
N GLU A 42 20.28 -14.82 -47.41
CA GLU A 42 18.86 -15.10 -47.65
C GLU A 42 18.17 -15.73 -46.40
N LYS A 43 18.86 -16.68 -45.74
CA LYS A 43 18.36 -17.31 -44.51
C LYS A 43 18.17 -16.31 -43.39
N LEU A 44 19.16 -15.43 -43.15
CA LEU A 44 19.08 -14.43 -42.09
C LEU A 44 18.02 -13.36 -42.36
N LYS A 45 17.93 -12.89 -43.63
CA LYS A 45 16.87 -11.97 -44.03
C LYS A 45 15.47 -12.54 -43.83
N ALA A 46 15.28 -13.80 -44.21
CA ALA A 46 14.00 -14.48 -44.07
C ALA A 46 13.65 -14.76 -42.59
N LEU A 47 14.67 -15.14 -41.78
CA LEU A 47 14.48 -15.44 -40.36
C LEU A 47 14.02 -14.22 -39.56
N TYR A 48 14.71 -13.09 -39.77
CA TYR A 48 14.47 -11.87 -38.98
C TYR A 48 13.57 -10.86 -39.67
N ASN A 49 13.20 -11.09 -40.94
CA ASN A 49 12.41 -10.20 -41.79
C ASN A 49 13.00 -8.77 -41.88
N ILE A 50 14.30 -8.65 -42.14
CA ILE A 50 15.07 -7.41 -42.17
C ILE A 50 15.84 -7.23 -43.47
N SER A 51 16.28 -5.98 -43.74
CA SER A 51 17.02 -5.61 -44.94
C SER A 51 18.46 -6.18 -44.94
N GLN A 52 19.09 -6.15 -46.10
CA GLN A 52 20.49 -6.59 -46.26
C GLN A 52 21.45 -5.77 -45.39
N ILE A 53 21.24 -4.44 -45.31
CA ILE A 53 22.10 -3.55 -44.49
C ILE A 53 21.91 -3.86 -43.02
N GLN A 54 20.68 -4.12 -42.56
CA GLN A 54 20.37 -4.50 -41.20
C GLN A 54 21.03 -5.82 -40.81
N VAL A 55 21.01 -6.84 -41.71
CA VAL A 55 21.77 -8.09 -41.46
C VAL A 55 23.26 -7.81 -41.34
N TRP A 56 23.83 -6.91 -42.14
CA TRP A 56 25.23 -6.55 -42.04
C TRP A 56 25.56 -5.93 -40.67
N ILE A 57 24.75 -4.97 -40.24
CA ILE A 57 24.92 -4.32 -38.94
C ILE A 57 24.84 -5.34 -37.81
N LEU A 58 23.85 -6.24 -37.86
CA LEU A 58 23.72 -7.28 -36.84
C LEU A 58 24.93 -8.21 -36.79
N CYS A 59 25.44 -8.65 -37.97
CA CYS A 59 26.62 -9.52 -38.03
C CYS A 59 27.87 -8.83 -37.50
N LEU A 60 28.07 -7.54 -37.80
CA LEU A 60 29.17 -6.73 -37.28
C LEU A 60 29.05 -6.50 -35.77
N ALA A 61 27.84 -6.18 -35.28
CA ALA A 61 27.57 -5.96 -33.87
C ALA A 61 27.80 -7.24 -33.04
N PHE A 62 27.27 -8.36 -33.54
CA PHE A 62 27.39 -9.66 -32.87
C PHE A 62 28.85 -10.11 -32.75
N GLU A 63 29.63 -10.09 -33.84
CA GLU A 63 31.02 -10.52 -33.85
C GLU A 63 31.86 -9.64 -32.91
N ARG A 64 31.69 -8.32 -32.94
CA ARG A 64 32.42 -7.39 -32.10
C ARG A 64 32.08 -7.60 -30.63
N TYR A 65 30.81 -7.81 -30.28
CA TYR A 65 30.38 -8.08 -28.93
C TYR A 65 31.04 -9.34 -28.35
N PHE A 66 31.12 -10.43 -29.16
CA PHE A 66 31.71 -11.68 -28.65
C PHE A 66 33.24 -11.74 -28.73
N GLU A 67 33.88 -11.04 -29.70
CA GLU A 67 35.34 -11.02 -29.77
C GLU A 67 36.01 -10.05 -28.78
N ARG A 68 35.36 -8.94 -28.48
CA ARG A 68 35.96 -7.82 -27.73
C ARG A 68 35.17 -7.35 -26.54
N GLU A 69 34.04 -7.95 -26.27
CA GLU A 69 33.11 -7.50 -25.23
C GLU A 69 32.81 -5.99 -25.34
N ASP A 70 32.64 -5.48 -26.56
CA ASP A 70 32.55 -4.06 -26.85
C ASP A 70 31.35 -3.72 -27.73
N SER A 71 30.80 -2.54 -27.57
CA SER A 71 29.71 -1.99 -28.35
C SER A 71 30.16 -1.56 -29.73
N ILE A 72 29.21 -1.38 -30.65
CA ILE A 72 29.49 -0.94 -32.03
C ILE A 72 28.90 0.45 -32.29
N SER A 73 29.71 1.31 -32.91
CA SER A 73 29.31 2.63 -33.42
C SER A 73 29.51 2.72 -34.92
N LEU A 74 28.99 3.79 -35.55
CA LEU A 74 29.26 4.04 -36.98
C LEU A 74 30.76 4.12 -37.29
N GLN A 75 31.57 4.64 -36.34
CA GLN A 75 33.03 4.68 -36.50
C GLN A 75 33.63 3.28 -36.52
N ASN A 76 33.17 2.40 -35.65
CA ASN A 76 33.61 1.00 -35.61
C ASN A 76 33.21 0.27 -36.90
N ILE A 77 31.96 0.42 -37.34
CA ILE A 77 31.48 -0.16 -38.62
C ILE A 77 32.32 0.34 -39.79
N SER A 78 32.61 1.63 -39.84
CA SER A 78 33.47 2.26 -40.86
C SER A 78 34.86 1.63 -40.91
N GLY A 79 35.47 1.44 -39.72
CA GLY A 79 36.80 0.82 -39.59
C GLY A 79 36.82 -0.63 -40.07
N GLU A 80 35.85 -1.44 -39.65
CA GLU A 80 35.78 -2.85 -40.05
C GLU A 80 35.48 -3.05 -41.53
N LEU A 81 34.66 -2.19 -42.13
CA LEU A 81 34.39 -2.20 -43.58
C LEU A 81 35.55 -1.61 -44.38
N GLY A 82 36.43 -0.81 -43.79
CA GLY A 82 37.50 -0.09 -44.46
C GLY A 82 37.01 1.05 -45.38
N VAL A 83 35.94 1.76 -44.96
CA VAL A 83 35.34 2.88 -45.71
C VAL A 83 35.23 4.13 -44.83
N PRO A 84 35.19 5.35 -45.41
CA PRO A 84 34.94 6.56 -44.62
C PRO A 84 33.54 6.54 -43.96
N VAL A 85 33.42 7.10 -42.73
CA VAL A 85 32.14 7.18 -41.99
C VAL A 85 31.05 7.83 -42.83
N MET A 86 31.37 8.86 -43.57
CA MET A 86 30.41 9.55 -44.46
C MET A 86 29.76 8.63 -45.50
N SER A 87 30.43 7.55 -45.91
CA SER A 87 29.88 6.57 -46.86
C SER A 87 28.75 5.71 -46.26
N ILE A 88 28.68 5.64 -44.96
CA ILE A 88 27.70 4.82 -44.22
C ILE A 88 26.86 5.65 -43.24
N ILE A 89 26.92 6.98 -43.33
CA ILE A 89 26.17 7.86 -42.38
C ILE A 89 24.66 7.58 -42.39
N CYS A 90 24.12 7.20 -43.54
CA CYS A 90 22.70 6.82 -43.67
C CYS A 90 22.34 5.53 -42.89
N TRP A 91 23.32 4.70 -42.51
CA TRP A 91 23.09 3.49 -41.74
C TRP A 91 22.67 3.80 -40.31
N LYS A 92 22.82 5.04 -39.85
CA LYS A 92 22.24 5.46 -38.57
C LYS A 92 20.74 5.14 -38.50
N LYS A 93 19.98 5.33 -39.60
CA LYS A 93 18.56 4.98 -39.64
C LYS A 93 18.31 3.47 -39.53
N GLU A 94 19.22 2.67 -40.07
CA GLU A 94 19.12 1.21 -40.03
C GLU A 94 19.48 0.66 -38.63
N ILE A 95 20.45 1.30 -37.95
CA ILE A 95 20.77 1.01 -36.56
C ILE A 95 19.56 1.33 -35.68
N GLU A 96 18.99 2.51 -35.85
CA GLU A 96 17.79 2.92 -35.10
C GLU A 96 16.61 1.96 -35.34
N PHE A 97 16.43 1.51 -36.58
CA PHE A 97 15.43 0.49 -36.91
C PHE A 97 15.66 -0.80 -36.11
N LEU A 98 16.91 -1.26 -36.01
CA LEU A 98 17.24 -2.48 -35.27
C LEU A 98 17.03 -2.33 -33.75
N VAL A 99 17.28 -1.13 -33.23
CA VAL A 99 16.94 -0.80 -31.81
C VAL A 99 15.42 -0.78 -31.64
N GLU A 100 14.70 -0.11 -32.52
CA GLU A 100 13.24 -0.03 -32.50
C GLU A 100 12.55 -1.41 -32.57
N HIS A 101 13.18 -2.35 -33.27
CA HIS A 101 12.67 -3.71 -33.39
C HIS A 101 13.28 -4.71 -32.42
N GLY A 102 14.04 -4.23 -31.42
CA GLY A 102 14.53 -5.03 -30.30
C GLY A 102 15.62 -6.04 -30.67
N PHE A 103 16.45 -5.76 -31.67
CA PHE A 103 17.64 -6.56 -31.98
C PHE A 103 18.90 -6.02 -31.32
N LEU A 104 18.97 -4.69 -31.20
CA LEU A 104 20.05 -3.95 -30.59
C LEU A 104 19.51 -3.05 -29.46
N GLU A 105 20.36 -2.68 -28.54
CA GLU A 105 20.09 -1.68 -27.51
C GLU A 105 21.19 -0.63 -27.49
N HIS A 106 20.85 0.59 -27.10
CA HIS A 106 21.84 1.64 -26.93
C HIS A 106 22.67 1.38 -25.68
N CYS A 107 23.98 1.60 -25.77
CA CYS A 107 24.93 1.51 -24.65
C CYS A 107 25.98 2.62 -24.75
N GLY A 108 26.38 3.17 -23.60
CA GLY A 108 27.40 4.22 -23.53
C GLY A 108 26.94 5.61 -24.03
N ARG A 109 27.89 6.58 -24.07
CA ARG A 109 27.59 8.01 -24.35
C ARG A 109 27.57 8.39 -25.82
N ASN A 110 28.03 7.53 -26.72
CA ASN A 110 28.34 7.89 -28.11
C ASN A 110 27.39 7.26 -29.15
N ASP A 111 26.10 7.12 -28.88
CA ASP A 111 25.14 6.43 -29.78
C ASP A 111 25.64 5.02 -30.18
N ALA A 112 26.47 4.39 -29.36
CA ALA A 112 26.91 3.02 -29.58
C ALA A 112 25.77 2.05 -29.24
N VAL A 113 25.76 0.91 -29.89
CA VAL A 113 24.74 -0.12 -29.71
C VAL A 113 25.39 -1.49 -29.49
N GLN A 114 24.69 -2.37 -28.82
CA GLN A 114 25.07 -3.76 -28.63
C GLN A 114 23.87 -4.68 -28.88
N PRO A 115 24.09 -5.97 -29.21
CA PRO A 115 23.00 -6.91 -29.31
C PRO A 115 22.34 -7.15 -27.94
N LEU A 116 21.01 -7.23 -27.91
CA LEU A 116 20.28 -7.60 -26.68
C LEU A 116 20.67 -9.00 -26.22
N ASN A 117 20.68 -9.19 -24.88
CA ASN A 117 21.01 -10.49 -24.30
C ASN A 117 20.09 -11.60 -24.79
N ASP A 118 18.78 -11.38 -24.83
CA ASP A 118 17.80 -12.36 -25.35
C ASP A 118 18.07 -12.73 -26.83
N PHE A 119 18.49 -11.73 -27.62
CA PHE A 119 18.89 -12.00 -29.01
C PHE A 119 20.14 -12.87 -29.08
N ASN A 120 21.16 -12.57 -28.27
CA ASN A 120 22.36 -13.38 -28.13
C ASN A 120 22.05 -14.81 -27.72
N GLU A 121 21.20 -15.00 -26.71
CA GLU A 121 20.77 -16.33 -26.26
C GLU A 121 20.06 -17.11 -27.36
N SER A 122 19.21 -16.46 -28.15
CA SER A 122 18.54 -17.12 -29.27
C SER A 122 19.53 -17.66 -30.33
N ILE A 123 20.60 -16.91 -30.58
CA ILE A 123 21.68 -17.35 -31.49
C ILE A 123 22.48 -18.51 -30.89
N TYR A 124 22.76 -18.44 -29.57
CA TYR A 124 23.47 -19.47 -28.84
C TYR A 124 22.70 -20.79 -28.83
N ASN A 125 21.41 -20.72 -28.54
CA ASN A 125 20.51 -21.87 -28.45
C ASN A 125 20.02 -22.33 -29.83
N ASN A 126 20.33 -21.55 -30.89
CA ASN A 126 19.87 -21.79 -32.25
C ASN A 126 18.34 -21.85 -32.39
N THR A 127 17.65 -20.92 -31.71
CA THR A 127 16.20 -20.80 -31.64
C THR A 127 15.70 -19.57 -32.40
N GLU A 128 14.41 -19.52 -32.69
CA GLU A 128 13.76 -18.36 -33.29
C GLU A 128 13.69 -17.21 -32.26
N TYR A 129 14.23 -16.06 -32.60
CA TYR A 129 14.18 -14.86 -31.76
C TYR A 129 12.86 -14.11 -31.97
N ILE A 130 12.19 -13.83 -30.89
CA ILE A 130 11.01 -12.98 -30.86
C ILE A 130 11.39 -11.69 -30.12
N PRO A 131 11.44 -10.53 -30.80
CA PRO A 131 11.74 -9.25 -30.18
C PRO A 131 10.76 -8.93 -29.03
N GLN A 132 11.26 -8.30 -27.97
CA GLN A 132 10.46 -7.95 -26.78
C GLN A 132 9.16 -7.20 -27.13
N ALA A 133 9.22 -6.27 -28.10
CA ALA A 133 8.06 -5.54 -28.59
C ALA A 133 6.96 -6.41 -29.25
N LYS A 134 7.24 -7.68 -29.53
CA LYS A 134 6.30 -8.65 -30.12
C LYS A 134 5.93 -9.77 -29.14
N LYS A 135 6.48 -9.79 -27.94
CA LYS A 135 6.08 -10.74 -26.91
C LYS A 135 4.70 -10.36 -26.39
N GLU A 136 3.83 -11.34 -26.23
CA GLU A 136 2.60 -11.15 -25.48
C GLU A 136 2.96 -11.08 -24.00
N VAL A 137 2.62 -9.96 -23.36
CA VAL A 137 2.86 -9.71 -21.94
C VAL A 137 1.56 -9.26 -21.28
N ASP A 138 1.42 -9.49 -19.98
CA ASP A 138 0.31 -8.94 -19.21
C ASP A 138 0.69 -7.54 -18.64
N ASP A 139 -0.29 -6.86 -18.03
CA ASP A 139 -0.10 -5.52 -17.45
C ASP A 139 1.06 -5.48 -16.42
N ILE A 140 1.27 -6.55 -15.63
CA ILE A 140 2.31 -6.61 -14.59
C ILE A 140 3.69 -6.85 -15.23
N GLU A 141 3.78 -7.78 -16.17
CA GLU A 141 5.02 -8.05 -16.91
C GLU A 141 5.45 -6.81 -17.69
N PHE A 142 4.50 -6.06 -18.27
CA PHE A 142 4.76 -4.78 -18.92
C PHE A 142 5.36 -3.76 -17.95
N ILE A 143 4.75 -3.56 -16.78
CA ILE A 143 5.25 -2.63 -15.76
C ILE A 143 6.65 -3.02 -15.32
N SER A 144 6.89 -4.31 -15.02
CA SER A 144 8.19 -4.80 -14.59
C SER A 144 9.27 -4.58 -15.63
N TYR A 145 8.99 -4.89 -16.91
CA TYR A 145 9.94 -4.65 -18.00
C TYR A 145 10.28 -3.16 -18.13
N MET A 146 9.27 -2.27 -18.08
CA MET A 146 9.49 -0.83 -18.18
C MET A 146 10.39 -0.32 -17.06
N ALA A 147 10.18 -0.77 -15.81
CA ALA A 147 10.96 -0.38 -14.66
C ALA A 147 12.39 -0.99 -14.69
N ASP A 148 12.52 -2.28 -14.99
CA ASP A 148 13.84 -2.94 -15.04
C ASP A 148 14.72 -2.29 -16.10
N ARG A 149 14.14 -1.93 -17.26
CA ARG A 149 14.87 -1.23 -18.31
C ARG A 149 15.25 0.20 -17.93
N TYR A 150 14.40 0.86 -17.20
CA TYR A 150 14.62 2.17 -16.61
C TYR A 150 15.78 2.16 -15.58
N GLU A 151 15.79 1.18 -14.68
CA GLU A 151 16.85 1.01 -13.69
C GLU A 151 18.21 0.58 -14.31
N SER A 152 18.20 -0.14 -15.43
CA SER A 152 19.42 -0.63 -16.10
C SER A 152 20.37 0.51 -16.50
N ARG A 153 19.81 1.72 -16.69
CA ARG A 153 20.59 2.92 -16.93
C ARG A 153 21.67 3.18 -15.88
N ARG A 154 21.46 2.79 -14.62
CA ARG A 154 22.44 2.97 -13.54
C ARG A 154 23.71 2.16 -13.75
N GLY A 155 23.62 1.01 -14.38
CA GLY A 155 24.76 0.13 -14.69
C GLY A 155 25.41 0.41 -16.04
N GLU A 156 24.71 1.10 -16.94
CA GLU A 156 25.14 1.40 -18.30
C GLU A 156 25.29 2.92 -18.46
N ASP A 157 26.36 3.39 -19.06
CA ASP A 157 26.63 4.84 -19.26
C ASP A 157 25.73 5.42 -20.39
N MET A 158 24.39 5.25 -20.22
CA MET A 158 23.37 5.66 -21.19
C MET A 158 22.83 7.05 -20.92
N SER A 159 22.47 7.79 -21.97
CA SER A 159 21.77 9.07 -21.83
C SER A 159 20.28 8.85 -21.51
N ALA A 160 19.68 9.79 -20.73
CA ALA A 160 18.25 9.78 -20.47
C ALA A 160 17.41 9.74 -21.77
N ARG A 161 17.85 10.44 -22.81
CA ARG A 161 17.16 10.49 -24.10
C ARG A 161 17.11 9.13 -24.80
N SER A 162 18.18 8.33 -24.69
CA SER A 162 18.22 6.99 -25.31
C SER A 162 17.21 6.06 -24.64
N ILE A 163 17.21 6.01 -23.31
CA ILE A 163 16.26 5.22 -22.53
C ILE A 163 14.81 5.66 -22.77
N GLN A 164 14.53 6.96 -22.71
CA GLN A 164 13.19 7.50 -22.95
C GLN A 164 12.65 7.11 -24.36
N ARG A 165 13.54 7.10 -25.36
CA ARG A 165 13.15 6.71 -26.71
C ARG A 165 12.79 5.23 -26.78
N GLU A 166 13.59 4.37 -26.18
CA GLU A 166 13.36 2.94 -26.14
C GLU A 166 12.04 2.60 -25.42
N LEU A 167 11.82 3.19 -24.24
CA LEU A 167 10.59 3.00 -23.46
C LEU A 167 9.34 3.46 -24.22
N ARG A 168 9.41 4.58 -24.97
CA ARG A 168 8.30 5.04 -25.84
C ARG A 168 7.95 4.03 -26.92
N LEU A 169 8.95 3.40 -27.50
CA LEU A 169 8.73 2.38 -28.54
C LEU A 169 8.09 1.12 -27.96
N TYR A 170 8.55 0.70 -26.80
CA TYR A 170 7.99 -0.45 -26.11
C TYR A 170 6.54 -0.18 -25.66
N GLU A 171 6.27 0.98 -25.07
CA GLU A 171 4.91 1.41 -24.70
C GLU A 171 3.97 1.45 -25.93
N LYS A 172 4.45 2.01 -27.04
CA LYS A 172 3.69 2.06 -28.29
C LYS A 172 3.37 0.67 -28.85
N ALA A 173 4.31 -0.26 -28.78
CA ALA A 173 4.11 -1.64 -29.22
C ALA A 173 3.03 -2.37 -28.39
N HIS A 174 2.92 -2.02 -27.12
CA HIS A 174 1.96 -2.59 -26.16
C HIS A 174 0.75 -1.69 -25.87
N SER A 175 0.43 -0.76 -26.77
CA SER A 175 -0.71 0.18 -26.62
C SER A 175 -2.08 -0.50 -26.51
N HIS A 176 -2.17 -1.79 -26.77
CA HIS A 176 -3.38 -2.59 -26.59
C HIS A 176 -3.65 -2.97 -25.12
N LEU A 177 -2.64 -2.94 -24.25
CA LEU A 177 -2.77 -3.26 -22.83
C LEU A 177 -3.64 -2.24 -22.09
N GLU A 178 -4.44 -2.73 -21.15
CA GLU A 178 -5.35 -1.87 -20.38
C GLU A 178 -4.60 -0.86 -19.48
N VAL A 179 -3.46 -1.25 -18.92
CA VAL A 179 -2.61 -0.32 -18.15
C VAL A 179 -2.11 0.84 -19.01
N VAL A 180 -1.64 0.55 -20.23
CA VAL A 180 -1.13 1.59 -21.14
C VAL A 180 -2.23 2.56 -21.54
N LYS A 181 -3.44 2.06 -21.85
CA LYS A 181 -4.60 2.89 -22.16
C LYS A 181 -4.96 3.80 -20.99
N ARG A 182 -5.19 3.22 -19.78
CA ARG A 182 -5.57 4.00 -18.60
C ARG A 182 -4.54 5.08 -18.24
N VAL A 183 -3.25 4.73 -18.28
CA VAL A 183 -2.17 5.66 -17.92
C VAL A 183 -1.97 6.73 -18.99
N SER A 184 -2.09 6.40 -20.29
CA SER A 184 -1.96 7.38 -21.37
C SER A 184 -3.15 8.34 -21.44
N ASP A 185 -4.35 7.90 -21.06
CA ASP A 185 -5.54 8.77 -21.01
C ASP A 185 -5.42 9.81 -19.86
N GLU A 186 -4.75 9.47 -18.76
CA GLU A 186 -4.56 10.36 -17.61
C GLU A 186 -3.31 11.25 -17.74
N LEU A 187 -2.23 10.74 -18.35
CA LEU A 187 -0.92 11.40 -18.43
C LEU A 187 -0.47 11.55 -19.90
N GLU A 188 -0.42 12.80 -20.38
CA GLU A 188 0.02 13.10 -21.74
C GLU A 188 1.54 12.93 -21.93
N ASP A 189 2.34 13.37 -20.93
CA ASP A 189 3.80 13.29 -21.00
C ASP A 189 4.28 11.84 -20.82
N PRO A 190 4.99 11.26 -21.82
CA PRO A 190 5.55 9.93 -21.70
C PRO A 190 6.50 9.74 -20.51
N ASN A 191 7.26 10.78 -20.12
CA ASN A 191 8.21 10.67 -19.02
C ASN A 191 7.48 10.52 -17.68
N TYR A 192 6.30 11.13 -17.53
CA TYR A 192 5.46 10.97 -16.34
C TYR A 192 4.86 9.56 -16.28
N ARG A 193 4.52 8.97 -17.42
CA ARG A 193 4.07 7.58 -17.52
C ARG A 193 5.18 6.60 -17.12
N PHE A 194 6.39 6.82 -17.61
CA PHE A 194 7.55 5.98 -17.25
C PHE A 194 7.85 6.08 -15.75
N PHE A 195 7.78 7.29 -15.20
CA PHE A 195 7.97 7.53 -13.78
C PHE A 195 6.95 6.77 -12.94
N ILE A 196 5.67 6.79 -13.32
CA ILE A 196 4.62 6.09 -12.58
C ILE A 196 4.72 4.56 -12.71
N TYR A 197 5.22 4.02 -13.84
CA TYR A 197 5.48 2.59 -13.99
C TYR A 197 6.62 2.12 -13.08
N ASP A 198 7.68 2.92 -12.91
CA ASP A 198 8.78 2.63 -12.01
C ASP A 198 8.30 2.58 -10.55
N VAL A 199 7.57 3.61 -10.11
CA VAL A 199 6.96 3.63 -8.78
C VAL A 199 6.00 2.45 -8.57
N ALA A 200 5.24 2.08 -9.60
CA ALA A 200 4.34 0.93 -9.54
C ALA A 200 5.07 -0.39 -9.35
N ASN A 201 6.22 -0.58 -10.01
CA ASN A 201 7.03 -1.77 -9.87
C ASN A 201 7.57 -1.95 -8.44
N ASP A 202 8.00 -0.86 -7.80
CA ASP A 202 8.43 -0.90 -6.40
C ASP A 202 7.28 -1.27 -5.46
N VAL A 203 6.08 -0.74 -5.72
CA VAL A 203 4.86 -1.11 -4.98
C VAL A 203 4.54 -2.60 -5.19
N LEU A 204 4.69 -3.13 -6.40
CA LEU A 204 4.51 -4.56 -6.70
C LEU A 204 5.52 -5.43 -5.95
N LYS A 205 6.73 -4.94 -5.73
CA LYS A 205 7.78 -5.59 -4.92
C LYS A 205 7.60 -5.38 -3.40
N GLY A 206 6.56 -4.62 -2.99
CA GLY A 206 6.24 -4.35 -1.58
C GLY A 206 7.08 -3.26 -0.93
N GLY A 207 7.66 -2.35 -1.71
CA GLY A 207 8.51 -1.24 -1.27
C GLY A 207 8.00 0.13 -1.71
N ASP A 208 8.82 1.14 -1.38
CA ASP A 208 8.65 2.54 -1.78
C ASP A 208 9.83 2.95 -2.66
N SER A 209 9.61 3.80 -3.66
CA SER A 209 10.65 4.26 -4.58
C SER A 209 11.48 5.38 -3.95
N ASN A 210 12.80 5.33 -4.06
CA ASN A 210 13.66 6.43 -3.68
C ASN A 210 13.55 7.56 -4.71
N LEU A 211 13.03 8.72 -4.30
CA LEU A 211 12.73 9.84 -5.19
C LEU A 211 13.95 10.29 -6.02
N ASN A 212 15.11 10.44 -5.37
CA ASN A 212 16.32 10.90 -6.05
C ASN A 212 16.84 9.88 -7.09
N ALA A 213 16.70 8.60 -6.79
CA ALA A 213 17.09 7.53 -7.70
C ALA A 213 16.18 7.52 -8.94
N THR A 214 14.87 7.49 -8.75
CA THR A 214 13.88 7.50 -9.82
C THR A 214 14.02 8.72 -10.74
N ILE A 215 14.23 9.93 -10.19
CA ILE A 215 14.50 11.13 -11.00
C ILE A 215 15.82 10.99 -11.79
N SER A 216 16.87 10.44 -11.16
CA SER A 216 18.19 10.30 -11.80
C SER A 216 18.18 9.34 -12.98
N ASP A 217 17.30 8.37 -12.97
CA ASP A 217 17.21 7.37 -14.04
C ASP A 217 16.51 7.93 -15.29
N LEU A 218 15.64 8.94 -15.12
CA LEU A 218 14.86 9.49 -16.23
C LEU A 218 15.38 10.83 -16.77
N TYR A 219 16.06 11.62 -15.94
CA TYR A 219 16.44 12.99 -16.26
C TYR A 219 17.94 13.23 -16.10
N ASP A 220 18.50 14.10 -16.95
CA ASP A 220 19.90 14.50 -16.94
C ASP A 220 20.09 16.00 -16.59
N GLY A 221 21.26 16.36 -16.06
CA GLY A 221 21.70 17.73 -15.92
C GLY A 221 20.76 18.66 -15.18
N GLY A 222 20.43 19.80 -15.78
CA GLY A 222 19.59 20.82 -15.16
C GLY A 222 18.13 20.41 -15.03
N GLU A 223 17.60 19.61 -15.95
CA GLU A 223 16.23 19.09 -15.92
C GLU A 223 15.97 18.25 -14.65
N ARG A 224 16.94 17.41 -14.26
CA ARG A 224 16.88 16.64 -13.03
C ARG A 224 16.62 17.51 -11.80
N TYR A 225 17.30 18.65 -11.70
CA TYR A 225 17.15 19.55 -10.54
C TYR A 225 15.81 20.29 -10.56
N SER A 226 15.30 20.66 -11.75
CA SER A 226 13.97 21.28 -11.89
C SER A 226 12.88 20.32 -11.42
N VAL A 227 12.90 19.08 -11.96
CA VAL A 227 11.92 18.05 -11.59
C VAL A 227 12.02 17.70 -10.10
N ALA A 228 13.24 17.59 -9.55
CA ALA A 228 13.42 17.33 -8.12
C ALA A 228 12.82 18.44 -7.26
N THR A 229 12.96 19.71 -7.66
CA THR A 229 12.37 20.84 -6.92
C THR A 229 10.84 20.78 -6.99
N GLU A 230 10.27 20.57 -8.16
CA GLU A 230 8.81 20.47 -8.33
C GLU A 230 8.22 19.30 -7.54
N MET A 231 8.92 18.15 -7.51
CA MET A 231 8.52 16.98 -6.72
C MET A 231 8.56 17.28 -5.22
N MET A 232 9.66 17.85 -4.71
CA MET A 232 9.82 18.17 -3.28
C MET A 232 8.82 19.23 -2.80
N GLU A 233 8.41 20.15 -3.68
CA GLU A 233 7.39 21.16 -3.42
C GLU A 233 5.95 20.65 -3.68
N GLU A 234 5.77 19.39 -4.08
CA GLU A 234 4.49 18.77 -4.47
C GLU A 234 3.79 19.52 -5.63
N LYS A 235 4.55 20.25 -6.44
CA LYS A 235 4.04 21.01 -7.60
C LYS A 235 4.03 20.19 -8.89
N HIS A 236 4.74 19.08 -8.94
CA HIS A 236 4.79 18.20 -10.10
C HIS A 236 3.40 17.62 -10.39
N GLU A 237 3.06 17.44 -11.67
CA GLU A 237 1.75 16.99 -12.14
C GLU A 237 1.28 15.69 -11.46
N LEU A 238 2.18 14.73 -11.21
CA LEU A 238 1.85 13.47 -10.55
C LEU A 238 1.32 13.68 -9.11
N PHE A 239 1.87 14.65 -8.36
CA PHE A 239 1.36 15.05 -7.05
C PHE A 239 0.05 15.83 -7.17
N GLN A 240 -0.03 16.78 -8.12
CA GLN A 240 -1.22 17.60 -8.34
C GLN A 240 -2.44 16.77 -8.74
N LYS A 241 -2.23 15.74 -9.56
CA LYS A 241 -3.26 14.77 -9.91
C LYS A 241 -3.55 13.76 -8.80
N GLY A 242 -2.76 13.77 -7.72
CA GLY A 242 -2.88 12.85 -6.60
C GLY A 242 -2.60 11.40 -6.99
N LEU A 243 -1.63 11.15 -7.88
CA LEU A 243 -1.26 9.81 -8.32
C LEU A 243 -0.14 9.19 -7.48
N ILE A 244 0.71 10.04 -6.92
CA ILE A 244 1.79 9.63 -6.00
C ILE A 244 1.69 10.44 -4.71
N GLU A 245 2.29 9.90 -3.65
CA GLU A 245 2.42 10.55 -2.35
C GLU A 245 3.78 10.24 -1.73
N PHE A 246 4.23 11.06 -0.77
CA PHE A 246 5.41 10.73 -0.01
C PHE A 246 5.13 9.61 0.98
N ALA A 247 5.86 8.50 0.86
CA ALA A 247 5.93 7.48 1.89
C ALA A 247 6.81 7.96 3.06
N LYS A 248 7.92 8.65 2.73
CA LYS A 248 8.78 9.34 3.70
C LYS A 248 9.21 10.67 3.11
N LYS A 249 8.91 11.78 3.80
CA LYS A 249 9.38 13.12 3.45
C LYS A 249 10.64 13.45 4.25
N GLY A 250 11.67 13.95 3.57
CA GLY A 250 12.96 14.31 4.17
C GLY A 250 13.71 15.21 3.21
N ASN A 251 15.05 15.16 3.20
CA ASN A 251 15.81 15.75 2.10
C ASN A 251 15.71 14.86 0.85
N LEU A 252 16.10 15.37 -0.33
CA LEU A 252 15.96 14.67 -1.61
C LEU A 252 16.56 13.25 -1.61
N SER A 253 17.67 13.03 -0.91
CA SER A 253 18.35 11.72 -0.87
C SER A 253 17.64 10.69 0.03
N GLU A 254 16.84 11.15 1.00
CA GLU A 254 16.11 10.31 1.95
C GLU A 254 14.62 10.21 1.63
N ALA A 255 14.12 11.07 0.75
CA ALA A 255 12.72 11.08 0.37
C ALA A 255 12.35 9.81 -0.40
N SER A 256 11.27 9.16 0.00
CA SER A 256 10.66 8.07 -0.74
C SER A 256 9.21 8.40 -1.09
N ILE A 257 8.78 7.89 -2.22
CA ILE A 257 7.44 8.08 -2.78
C ILE A 257 6.80 6.72 -3.04
N THR A 258 5.48 6.71 -3.04
CA THR A 258 4.67 5.54 -3.36
C THR A 258 3.46 5.95 -4.19
N LEU A 259 2.73 4.99 -4.75
CA LEU A 259 1.46 5.27 -5.40
C LEU A 259 0.40 5.61 -4.34
N SER A 260 -0.35 6.68 -4.57
CA SER A 260 -1.59 6.93 -3.85
C SER A 260 -2.66 5.89 -4.20
N ASP A 261 -3.78 5.86 -3.48
CA ASP A 261 -4.91 4.98 -3.83
C ASP A 261 -5.41 5.24 -5.26
N LYS A 262 -5.43 6.51 -5.72
CA LYS A 262 -5.78 6.86 -7.10
C LYS A 262 -4.75 6.33 -8.10
N GLY A 263 -3.45 6.47 -7.79
CA GLY A 263 -2.37 5.95 -8.62
C GLY A 263 -2.38 4.43 -8.73
N ARG A 264 -2.60 3.73 -7.62
CA ARG A 264 -2.76 2.27 -7.61
C ARG A 264 -3.91 1.80 -8.49
N LYS A 265 -5.08 2.44 -8.38
CA LYS A 265 -6.25 2.13 -9.24
C LYS A 265 -5.96 2.41 -10.72
N LEU A 266 -5.25 3.51 -11.02
CA LEU A 266 -4.88 3.86 -12.38
C LEU A 266 -3.96 2.79 -13.02
N VAL A 267 -2.89 2.41 -12.32
CA VAL A 267 -1.85 1.54 -12.89
C VAL A 267 -2.24 0.06 -12.75
N LEU A 268 -2.69 -0.37 -11.57
CA LEU A 268 -2.96 -1.78 -11.28
C LEU A 268 -4.41 -2.20 -11.58
N GLY A 269 -5.30 -1.25 -11.86
CA GLY A 269 -6.69 -1.53 -12.18
C GLY A 269 -7.39 -2.34 -11.10
N GLU A 270 -8.05 -3.43 -11.51
CA GLU A 270 -8.72 -4.33 -10.57
C GLU A 270 -7.77 -5.05 -9.60
N LYS A 271 -6.48 -5.18 -9.94
CA LYS A 271 -5.46 -5.79 -9.07
C LYS A 271 -4.98 -4.83 -7.98
N ALA A 272 -5.38 -3.56 -7.99
CA ALA A 272 -4.97 -2.54 -7.00
C ALA A 272 -5.24 -2.98 -5.55
N PHE A 273 -6.34 -3.71 -5.32
CA PHE A 273 -6.71 -4.21 -3.99
C PHE A 273 -5.66 -5.15 -3.35
N LEU A 274 -4.81 -5.80 -4.16
CA LEU A 274 -3.74 -6.67 -3.65
C LEU A 274 -2.59 -5.87 -3.03
N PHE A 275 -2.47 -4.59 -3.40
CA PHE A 275 -1.41 -3.67 -2.99
C PHE A 275 -1.95 -2.43 -2.27
N GLU A 276 -3.26 -2.36 -2.07
CA GLU A 276 -3.81 -1.42 -1.11
C GLU A 276 -3.21 -1.77 0.25
N ASP A 277 -2.73 -0.74 0.99
CA ASP A 277 -2.30 -0.95 2.35
C ASP A 277 -3.43 -1.69 3.06
N SER A 278 -3.33 -3.02 3.11
CA SER A 278 -4.18 -3.81 3.97
C SER A 278 -4.05 -3.14 5.32
N ILE A 279 -5.18 -2.80 5.94
CA ILE A 279 -5.22 -2.36 7.33
C ILE A 279 -4.12 -3.14 8.00
N ASN A 280 -3.09 -2.43 8.51
CA ASN A 280 -1.92 -3.06 9.10
C ASN A 280 -2.40 -4.29 9.87
N ASP A 281 -1.91 -5.49 9.57
CA ASP A 281 -2.33 -6.73 10.25
C ASP A 281 -2.30 -6.60 11.77
N LYS A 282 -1.52 -5.63 12.28
CA LYS A 282 -1.47 -5.23 13.69
C LYS A 282 -2.77 -4.60 14.19
N ASN A 283 -3.54 -3.93 13.34
CA ASN A 283 -4.77 -3.23 13.70
C ASN A 283 -6.03 -4.05 13.39
N LEU A 284 -5.89 -5.17 12.67
CA LEU A 284 -7.00 -6.06 12.35
C LEU A 284 -7.12 -7.17 13.39
N ILE A 285 -8.17 -7.11 14.21
CA ILE A 285 -8.51 -8.15 15.17
C ILE A 285 -9.50 -9.11 14.51
N LYS A 286 -9.02 -10.31 14.13
CA LYS A 286 -9.89 -11.36 13.58
C LYS A 286 -10.75 -11.98 14.69
N THR A 287 -11.94 -12.41 14.33
CA THR A 287 -12.92 -13.05 15.26
C THR A 287 -12.33 -14.21 16.04
N ASP A 288 -11.47 -15.02 15.40
CA ASP A 288 -10.84 -16.19 16.04
C ASP A 288 -9.87 -15.80 17.16
N ASN A 289 -9.29 -14.61 17.08
CA ASN A 289 -8.36 -14.08 18.09
C ASN A 289 -9.08 -13.47 19.31
N ILE A 290 -10.40 -13.26 19.23
CA ILE A 290 -11.19 -12.71 20.33
C ILE A 290 -11.57 -13.83 21.29
N LYS A 291 -11.09 -13.75 22.53
CA LYS A 291 -11.49 -14.69 23.60
C LYS A 291 -12.92 -14.38 24.03
N GLU A 292 -13.72 -15.43 24.17
CA GLU A 292 -15.07 -15.31 24.70
C GLU A 292 -15.03 -14.92 26.17
N LYS A 293 -15.77 -13.88 26.52
CA LYS A 293 -15.93 -13.40 27.89
C LYS A 293 -17.38 -13.11 28.18
N LYS A 294 -17.86 -13.59 29.32
CA LYS A 294 -19.21 -13.30 29.78
C LYS A 294 -19.24 -11.91 30.42
N LEU A 295 -20.05 -11.01 29.86
CA LEU A 295 -20.28 -9.67 30.38
C LEU A 295 -21.63 -9.59 31.07
N PHE A 296 -21.72 -8.74 32.07
CA PHE A 296 -22.92 -8.56 32.90
C PHE A 296 -23.36 -7.11 32.79
N TYR A 297 -24.44 -6.88 32.06
CA TYR A 297 -25.00 -5.55 31.83
C TYR A 297 -26.20 -5.28 32.75
N SER A 298 -26.53 -3.99 32.93
CA SER A 298 -27.85 -3.63 33.47
C SER A 298 -28.94 -4.09 32.48
N PRO A 299 -30.19 -4.32 32.96
CA PRO A 299 -31.29 -4.75 32.06
C PRO A 299 -31.54 -3.79 30.90
N GLU A 300 -31.28 -2.50 31.07
CA GLU A 300 -31.41 -1.48 30.05
C GLU A 300 -30.29 -1.59 29.01
N ASN A 301 -29.05 -1.68 29.48
CA ASN A 301 -27.90 -1.86 28.57
C ASN A 301 -27.97 -3.18 27.81
N GLN A 302 -28.43 -4.25 28.46
CA GLN A 302 -28.62 -5.54 27.80
C GLN A 302 -29.56 -5.41 26.59
N LYS A 303 -30.68 -4.72 26.74
CA LYS A 303 -31.64 -4.50 25.63
C LYS A 303 -31.01 -3.70 24.49
N GLU A 304 -30.25 -2.65 24.78
CA GLU A 304 -29.59 -1.83 23.76
C GLU A 304 -28.47 -2.60 23.06
N ILE A 305 -27.68 -3.38 23.78
CA ILE A 305 -26.65 -4.27 23.23
C ILE A 305 -27.29 -5.35 22.35
N ASP A 306 -28.38 -5.96 22.78
CA ASP A 306 -29.09 -6.98 22.00
C ASP A 306 -29.71 -6.39 20.72
N ARG A 307 -30.25 -5.16 20.79
CA ARG A 307 -30.70 -4.42 19.60
C ARG A 307 -29.55 -4.14 18.63
N LEU A 308 -28.40 -3.70 19.17
CA LEU A 308 -27.21 -3.46 18.35
C LEU A 308 -26.73 -4.76 17.69
N LYS A 309 -26.58 -5.84 18.46
CA LYS A 309 -26.23 -7.16 17.89
C LYS A 309 -27.21 -7.60 16.81
N ALA A 310 -28.50 -7.43 17.03
CA ALA A 310 -29.53 -7.76 16.05
C ALA A 310 -29.42 -6.91 14.78
N ALA A 311 -29.12 -5.60 14.91
CA ALA A 311 -28.93 -4.70 13.77
C ALA A 311 -27.67 -5.04 12.95
N LEU A 312 -26.65 -5.60 13.60
CA LEU A 312 -25.38 -6.00 12.95
C LEU A 312 -25.41 -7.41 12.35
N GLN A 313 -26.50 -8.17 12.49
CA GLN A 313 -26.69 -9.41 11.75
C GLN A 313 -26.76 -9.08 10.25
N GLU A 314 -26.07 -9.85 9.39
CA GLU A 314 -25.84 -9.50 7.99
C GLU A 314 -27.14 -9.22 7.21
N GLU A 315 -28.13 -10.09 7.31
CA GLU A 315 -29.41 -9.93 6.62
C GLU A 315 -30.16 -8.66 7.08
N LYS A 316 -30.13 -8.39 8.39
CA LYS A 316 -30.80 -7.23 8.96
C LYS A 316 -30.05 -5.94 8.63
N LEU A 317 -28.73 -5.96 8.67
CA LEU A 317 -27.89 -4.82 8.31
C LEU A 317 -28.15 -4.41 6.87
N LYS A 318 -28.13 -5.36 5.92
CA LYS A 318 -28.45 -5.07 4.51
C LYS A 318 -29.85 -4.51 4.33
N GLY A 319 -30.84 -5.05 5.04
CA GLY A 319 -32.20 -4.52 5.03
C GLY A 319 -32.33 -3.11 5.58
N ILE A 320 -31.61 -2.80 6.68
CA ILE A 320 -31.56 -1.46 7.26
C ILE A 320 -30.89 -0.49 6.28
N GLN A 321 -29.74 -0.85 5.71
CA GLN A 321 -28.99 -0.02 4.78
C GLN A 321 -29.80 0.29 3.51
N GLN A 322 -30.51 -0.71 2.97
CA GLN A 322 -31.37 -0.51 1.80
C GLN A 322 -32.49 0.48 2.11
N ARG A 323 -33.17 0.31 3.23
CA ARG A 323 -34.25 1.22 3.63
C ARG A 323 -33.76 2.65 3.87
N LEU A 324 -32.64 2.82 4.56
CA LEU A 324 -32.03 4.14 4.77
C LEU A 324 -31.65 4.80 3.43
N LYS A 325 -31.13 4.02 2.48
CA LYS A 325 -30.80 4.48 1.14
C LYS A 325 -32.04 4.93 0.37
N ASP A 326 -33.13 4.17 0.45
CA ASP A 326 -34.40 4.48 -0.22
C ASP A 326 -35.01 5.78 0.36
N ASP A 327 -34.83 6.02 1.65
CA ASP A 327 -35.27 7.24 2.34
C ASP A 327 -34.28 8.41 2.21
N GLY A 328 -33.16 8.25 1.48
CA GLY A 328 -32.13 9.31 1.29
C GLY A 328 -31.33 9.63 2.56
N LEU A 329 -31.26 8.70 3.51
CA LEU A 329 -30.56 8.84 4.78
C LEU A 329 -29.15 8.20 4.74
N PRO A 330 -28.20 8.63 5.61
CA PRO A 330 -26.90 7.97 5.74
C PRO A 330 -27.07 6.48 6.07
N VAL A 331 -26.39 5.62 5.31
CA VAL A 331 -26.55 4.15 5.39
C VAL A 331 -25.63 3.49 6.42
N GLY A 332 -24.62 4.20 6.93
CA GLY A 332 -23.68 3.69 7.91
C GLY A 332 -24.28 3.55 9.31
N VAL A 333 -23.79 2.57 10.05
CA VAL A 333 -24.18 2.35 11.45
C VAL A 333 -23.09 2.92 12.36
N ALA A 334 -23.32 4.12 12.90
CA ALA A 334 -22.44 4.75 13.85
C ALA A 334 -22.96 4.55 15.28
N VAL A 335 -22.09 4.05 16.18
CA VAL A 335 -22.39 3.67 17.56
C VAL A 335 -21.44 4.37 18.53
N LEU A 336 -21.97 4.93 19.60
CA LEU A 336 -21.19 5.50 20.69
C LEU A 336 -21.43 4.72 21.98
N LEU A 337 -20.35 4.17 22.55
CA LEU A 337 -20.35 3.58 23.89
C LEU A 337 -19.65 4.55 24.85
N TYR A 338 -20.38 5.08 25.83
CA TYR A 338 -19.85 6.09 26.71
C TYR A 338 -20.11 5.79 28.19
N GLY A 339 -19.25 6.27 29.08
CA GLY A 339 -19.40 6.08 30.54
C GLY A 339 -18.06 5.95 31.26
N ALA A 340 -18.09 5.69 32.56
CA ALA A 340 -16.90 5.63 33.40
C ALA A 340 -15.85 4.62 32.89
N PRO A 341 -14.53 4.84 33.17
CA PRO A 341 -13.50 3.87 32.83
C PRO A 341 -13.72 2.53 33.55
N GLY A 342 -13.32 1.44 32.92
CA GLY A 342 -13.43 0.09 33.50
C GLY A 342 -14.85 -0.51 33.51
N THR A 343 -15.83 0.12 32.85
CA THR A 343 -17.22 -0.39 32.79
C THR A 343 -17.45 -1.43 31.65
N GLY A 344 -16.42 -1.78 30.89
CA GLY A 344 -16.49 -2.85 29.89
C GLY A 344 -16.84 -2.41 28.45
N LYS A 345 -16.77 -1.11 28.12
CA LYS A 345 -17.11 -0.57 26.79
C LYS A 345 -16.35 -1.28 25.65
N THR A 346 -15.03 -1.26 25.68
CA THR A 346 -14.17 -1.87 24.65
C THR A 346 -14.37 -3.38 24.57
N GLU A 347 -14.48 -4.05 25.74
CA GLU A 347 -14.76 -5.49 25.79
C GLU A 347 -16.11 -5.83 25.17
N SER A 348 -17.12 -4.97 25.35
CA SER A 348 -18.44 -5.16 24.71
C SER A 348 -18.34 -5.13 23.19
N VAL A 349 -17.51 -4.25 22.61
CA VAL A 349 -17.27 -4.23 21.15
C VAL A 349 -16.63 -5.54 20.70
N MET A 350 -15.64 -6.04 21.44
CA MET A 350 -14.98 -7.33 21.14
C MET A 350 -16.00 -8.47 21.14
N GLN A 351 -16.87 -8.55 22.16
CA GLN A 351 -17.87 -9.61 22.24
C GLN A 351 -18.97 -9.47 21.18
N ILE A 352 -19.41 -8.25 20.84
CA ILE A 352 -20.33 -7.99 19.72
C ILE A 352 -19.72 -8.47 18.40
N ALA A 353 -18.46 -8.13 18.15
CA ALA A 353 -17.76 -8.56 16.94
C ALA A 353 -17.68 -10.09 16.85
N LYS A 354 -17.31 -10.76 17.95
CA LYS A 354 -17.25 -12.22 18.02
C LYS A 354 -18.60 -12.88 17.74
N GLU A 355 -19.68 -12.41 18.39
CA GLU A 355 -21.01 -12.97 18.24
C GLU A 355 -21.64 -12.70 16.86
N THR A 356 -21.25 -11.59 16.20
CA THR A 356 -21.70 -11.25 14.84
C THR A 356 -20.79 -11.78 13.75
N GLY A 357 -19.67 -12.44 14.10
CA GLY A 357 -18.69 -12.99 13.14
C GLY A 357 -17.84 -11.95 12.43
N ARG A 358 -17.81 -10.68 12.92
CA ARG A 358 -17.13 -9.56 12.26
C ARG A 358 -15.74 -9.32 12.83
N SER A 359 -14.76 -9.08 11.97
CA SER A 359 -13.44 -8.59 12.38
C SER A 359 -13.52 -7.12 12.83
N ILE A 360 -12.51 -6.67 13.58
CA ILE A 360 -12.42 -5.29 14.06
C ILE A 360 -11.18 -4.64 13.48
N VAL A 361 -11.34 -3.47 12.90
CA VAL A 361 -10.27 -2.53 12.61
C VAL A 361 -10.12 -1.63 13.83
N HIS A 362 -9.13 -1.93 14.65
CA HIS A 362 -8.88 -1.22 15.90
C HIS A 362 -7.97 -0.01 15.68
N VAL A 363 -8.42 1.16 16.11
CA VAL A 363 -7.66 2.41 16.06
C VAL A 363 -7.56 2.96 17.47
N ASP A 364 -6.35 3.00 18.02
CA ASP A 364 -6.07 3.67 19.28
C ASP A 364 -5.75 5.15 19.03
N ILE A 365 -6.64 6.00 19.49
CA ILE A 365 -6.54 7.45 19.29
C ILE A 365 -5.43 8.06 20.16
N SER A 366 -5.09 7.45 21.29
CA SER A 366 -4.05 7.95 22.18
C SER A 366 -2.65 7.78 21.58
N GLU A 367 -2.39 6.66 20.91
CA GLU A 367 -1.15 6.44 20.16
C GLU A 367 -1.05 7.36 18.93
N ALA A 368 -2.18 7.59 18.25
CA ALA A 368 -2.25 8.49 17.12
C ALA A 368 -1.90 9.94 17.50
N LYS A 369 -2.27 10.40 18.72
CA LYS A 369 -2.02 11.77 19.20
C LYS A 369 -0.53 12.13 19.28
N SER A 370 0.34 11.24 19.70
CA SER A 370 1.77 11.49 19.86
C SER A 370 2.49 11.70 18.52
N ALA A 371 1.91 11.19 17.43
CA ALA A 371 2.42 11.27 16.07
C ALA A 371 1.77 12.40 15.23
N TRP A 372 0.92 13.24 15.81
CA TRP A 372 0.00 14.15 15.09
C TRP A 372 0.53 15.54 14.75
N PHE A 373 1.81 15.83 15.04
CA PHE A 373 2.39 17.11 14.62
C PHE A 373 2.71 17.10 13.11
N GLY A 374 1.83 17.71 12.31
CA GLY A 374 2.05 18.04 10.89
C GLY A 374 1.28 17.21 9.84
N GLU A 375 0.78 15.99 10.15
CA GLU A 375 0.10 15.12 9.17
C GLU A 375 -1.21 14.47 9.65
N SER A 376 -1.77 14.99 10.72
CA SER A 376 -2.93 14.39 11.42
C SER A 376 -4.17 14.22 10.56
N GLU A 377 -4.47 15.21 9.73
CA GLU A 377 -5.64 15.21 8.84
C GLU A 377 -5.54 14.12 7.77
N LYS A 378 -4.36 13.98 7.16
CA LYS A 378 -4.10 12.95 6.15
C LYS A 378 -4.25 11.55 6.75
N ARG A 379 -3.76 11.33 7.98
CA ARG A 379 -3.86 10.05 8.67
C ARG A 379 -5.29 9.63 8.99
N ILE A 380 -6.12 10.55 9.50
CA ILE A 380 -7.53 10.24 9.77
C ILE A 380 -8.26 9.90 8.46
N LYS A 381 -8.06 10.67 7.39
CA LYS A 381 -8.60 10.34 6.07
C LYS A 381 -8.13 8.95 5.60
N LYS A 382 -6.83 8.65 5.76
CA LYS A 382 -6.26 7.35 5.40
C LYS A 382 -6.93 6.19 6.15
N ILE A 383 -7.20 6.34 7.46
CA ILE A 383 -7.91 5.33 8.27
C ILE A 383 -9.30 5.05 7.68
N PHE A 384 -10.08 6.09 7.38
CA PHE A 384 -11.42 5.91 6.80
C PHE A 384 -11.37 5.35 5.38
N THR A 385 -10.40 5.77 4.56
CA THR A 385 -10.20 5.22 3.20
C THR A 385 -9.82 3.75 3.26
N SER A 386 -8.85 3.37 4.10
CA SER A 386 -8.46 1.97 4.30
C SER A 386 -9.62 1.11 4.81
N TYR A 387 -10.46 1.68 5.69
CA TYR A 387 -11.65 0.98 6.17
C TYR A 387 -12.70 0.79 5.06
N LYS A 388 -12.96 1.82 4.23
CA LYS A 388 -13.86 1.71 3.07
C LYS A 388 -13.39 0.63 2.11
N ASN A 389 -12.09 0.60 1.82
CA ASN A 389 -11.47 -0.43 0.99
C ASN A 389 -11.64 -1.83 1.59
N ALA A 390 -11.44 -1.98 2.92
CA ALA A 390 -11.66 -3.26 3.60
C ALA A 390 -13.12 -3.74 3.52
N CYS A 391 -14.08 -2.82 3.61
CA CYS A 391 -15.49 -3.15 3.40
C CYS A 391 -15.77 -3.62 1.96
N GLU A 392 -15.20 -2.95 0.96
CA GLU A 392 -15.34 -3.34 -0.45
C GLU A 392 -14.70 -4.72 -0.74
N ILE A 393 -13.53 -4.98 -0.15
CA ILE A 393 -12.84 -6.28 -0.27
C ILE A 393 -13.69 -7.39 0.37
N ALA A 394 -14.22 -7.14 1.58
CA ALA A 394 -15.08 -8.10 2.27
C ALA A 394 -16.33 -8.41 1.43
N GLU A 395 -16.98 -7.39 0.85
CA GLU A 395 -18.15 -7.56 -0.02
C GLU A 395 -17.81 -8.40 -1.26
N LYS A 396 -16.69 -8.12 -1.96
CA LYS A 396 -16.24 -8.88 -3.13
C LYS A 396 -15.90 -10.34 -2.81
N LYS A 397 -15.37 -10.61 -1.60
CA LYS A 397 -15.06 -11.96 -1.14
C LYS A 397 -16.26 -12.70 -0.54
N GLY A 398 -17.40 -12.04 -0.35
CA GLY A 398 -18.56 -12.59 0.35
C GLY A 398 -18.32 -12.73 1.87
N GLU A 399 -17.38 -11.99 2.41
CA GLU A 399 -17.08 -11.91 3.84
C GLU A 399 -17.91 -10.80 4.51
N LEU A 400 -18.00 -10.84 5.85
CA LEU A 400 -18.73 -9.83 6.61
C LEU A 400 -17.92 -8.54 6.71
N MET A 401 -18.54 -7.38 6.51
CA MET A 401 -17.91 -6.08 6.70
C MET A 401 -17.33 -5.95 8.11
N PRO A 402 -16.07 -5.50 8.26
CA PRO A 402 -15.45 -5.31 9.57
C PRO A 402 -16.08 -4.14 10.34
N ILE A 403 -15.83 -4.08 11.65
CA ILE A 403 -16.20 -2.97 12.51
C ILE A 403 -14.98 -2.03 12.62
N LEU A 404 -15.14 -0.73 12.33
CA LEU A 404 -14.14 0.29 12.64
C LEU A 404 -14.31 0.72 14.09
N LEU A 405 -13.34 0.41 14.96
CA LEU A 405 -13.35 0.77 16.38
C LEU A 405 -12.38 1.90 16.65
N PHE A 406 -12.91 3.06 17.07
CA PHE A 406 -12.13 4.14 17.67
C PHE A 406 -12.18 3.99 19.20
N ASN A 407 -11.07 3.50 19.75
CA ASN A 407 -10.97 3.34 21.20
C ASN A 407 -10.45 4.65 21.83
N GLU A 408 -11.04 5.04 22.99
CA GLU A 408 -10.70 6.27 23.70
C GLU A 408 -10.79 7.55 22.84
N ALA A 409 -11.90 7.68 22.11
CA ALA A 409 -12.12 8.80 21.20
C ALA A 409 -12.35 10.16 21.88
N ASP A 410 -12.10 10.28 23.18
CA ASP A 410 -12.34 11.45 24.03
C ASP A 410 -11.81 12.75 23.41
N ALA A 411 -10.60 12.67 22.85
CA ALA A 411 -9.93 13.83 22.27
C ALA A 411 -10.53 14.29 20.93
N LEU A 412 -11.19 13.37 20.22
CA LEU A 412 -11.72 13.62 18.87
C LEU A 412 -13.18 14.09 18.89
N ILE A 413 -13.96 13.68 19.89
CA ILE A 413 -15.39 13.95 19.96
C ILE A 413 -15.76 15.01 21.02
N SER A 414 -14.75 15.57 21.73
CA SER A 414 -14.95 16.62 22.73
C SER A 414 -15.41 17.94 22.09
N LYS A 415 -16.00 18.82 22.91
CA LYS A 415 -16.38 20.16 22.50
C LYS A 415 -15.20 20.92 21.92
N ARG A 416 -15.45 21.69 20.86
CA ARG A 416 -14.45 22.54 20.22
C ARG A 416 -13.88 23.54 21.20
N LYS A 417 -12.56 23.68 21.18
CA LYS A 417 -11.89 24.69 22.00
C LYS A 417 -12.05 26.05 21.34
N SER A 418 -12.61 27.02 22.09
CA SER A 418 -12.84 28.38 21.61
C SER A 418 -11.57 29.25 21.59
N ASP A 419 -10.50 28.84 22.27
CA ASP A 419 -9.25 29.59 22.32
C ASP A 419 -8.42 29.37 21.05
N THR A 420 -8.46 30.37 20.18
CA THR A 420 -7.81 30.41 18.87
C THR A 420 -6.30 30.67 18.92
N SER A 421 -5.66 30.66 20.07
CA SER A 421 -4.27 31.08 20.25
C SER A 421 -3.20 30.00 20.11
N GLY A 422 -3.55 28.77 19.65
CA GLY A 422 -2.57 27.70 19.45
C GLY A 422 -2.84 26.83 18.23
N ASN A 423 -1.79 26.50 17.47
CA ASN A 423 -1.85 25.61 16.31
C ASN A 423 -2.51 24.24 16.60
N CYS A 424 -2.42 23.76 17.85
CA CYS A 424 -3.04 22.50 18.29
C CYS A 424 -4.57 22.53 18.26
N ALA A 425 -5.22 23.64 18.63
CA ALA A 425 -6.67 23.73 18.64
C ALA A 425 -7.27 23.77 17.23
N GLN A 426 -6.56 24.37 16.28
CA GLN A 426 -6.97 24.42 14.87
C GLN A 426 -6.89 23.00 14.25
N THR A 427 -5.82 22.26 14.51
CA THR A 427 -5.64 20.90 14.02
C THR A 427 -6.69 19.95 14.62
N GLU A 428 -6.98 20.04 15.95
CA GLU A 428 -8.03 19.23 16.57
C GLU A 428 -9.40 19.51 15.94
N ASN A 429 -9.75 20.77 15.68
CA ASN A 429 -11.02 21.15 15.03
C ASN A 429 -11.10 20.68 13.57
N ALA A 430 -9.98 20.72 12.82
CA ALA A 430 -9.93 20.21 11.46
C ALA A 430 -10.14 18.70 11.40
N ILE A 431 -9.50 17.95 12.30
CA ILE A 431 -9.70 16.48 12.46
C ILE A 431 -11.17 16.16 12.79
N GLN A 432 -11.79 16.91 13.70
CA GLN A 432 -13.20 16.71 14.02
C GLN A 432 -14.11 16.91 12.81
N ASN A 433 -13.85 17.93 11.98
CA ASN A 433 -14.61 18.15 10.77
C ASN A 433 -14.47 17.00 9.77
N ILE A 434 -13.26 16.46 9.59
CA ILE A 434 -13.01 15.30 8.74
C ILE A 434 -13.79 14.07 9.23
N ILE A 435 -13.74 13.78 10.54
CA ILE A 435 -14.49 12.64 11.11
C ILE A 435 -15.99 12.83 10.90
N LEU A 436 -16.52 14.03 11.09
CA LEU A 436 -17.92 14.33 10.88
C LEU A 436 -18.35 14.11 9.41
N GLU A 437 -17.52 14.54 8.45
CA GLU A 437 -17.73 14.31 7.02
C GLU A 437 -17.69 12.83 6.67
N GLU A 438 -16.69 12.11 7.20
CA GLU A 438 -16.54 10.67 6.98
C GLU A 438 -17.69 9.85 7.58
N LEU A 439 -18.23 10.26 8.72
CA LEU A 439 -19.42 9.64 9.34
C LEU A 439 -20.69 9.85 8.51
N GLU A 440 -20.85 11.01 7.85
CA GLU A 440 -21.97 11.27 6.95
C GLU A 440 -21.95 10.39 5.70
N SER A 441 -20.74 10.14 5.17
CA SER A 441 -20.54 9.30 3.97
C SER A 441 -20.31 7.82 4.28
N LEU A 442 -20.36 7.42 5.55
CA LEU A 442 -20.08 6.06 5.99
C LEU A 442 -21.07 5.06 5.40
N LYS A 443 -20.55 3.93 4.90
CA LYS A 443 -21.37 2.79 4.43
C LYS A 443 -21.22 1.55 5.32
N GLY A 444 -20.26 1.56 6.22
CA GLY A 444 -19.91 0.46 7.11
C GLY A 444 -20.42 0.63 8.55
N ILE A 445 -19.71 0.00 9.49
CA ILE A 445 -20.01 0.00 10.92
C ILE A 445 -18.88 0.73 11.65
N PHE A 446 -19.22 1.81 12.33
CA PHE A 446 -18.30 2.59 13.15
C PHE A 446 -18.71 2.55 14.61
N ILE A 447 -17.79 2.17 15.49
CA ILE A 447 -18.03 2.18 16.95
C ILE A 447 -16.95 3.02 17.61
N ALA A 448 -17.37 4.01 18.40
CA ALA A 448 -16.47 4.82 19.23
C ALA A 448 -16.70 4.52 20.69
N THR A 449 -15.62 4.45 21.49
CA THR A 449 -15.68 4.39 22.94
C THR A 449 -15.15 5.68 23.55
N THR A 450 -15.79 6.19 24.63
CA THR A 450 -15.36 7.40 25.34
C THR A 450 -15.62 7.32 26.82
N ASN A 451 -14.77 7.96 27.61
CA ASN A 451 -14.95 8.14 29.05
C ASN A 451 -15.61 9.48 29.38
N LEU A 452 -15.66 10.44 28.45
CA LEU A 452 -16.07 11.83 28.65
C LEU A 452 -17.40 12.18 27.94
N ALA A 453 -18.50 11.58 28.41
CA ALA A 453 -19.84 11.84 27.85
C ALA A 453 -20.33 13.29 27.98
N SER A 454 -19.96 13.98 29.04
CA SER A 454 -20.47 15.33 29.34
C SER A 454 -19.85 16.43 28.47
N ASN A 455 -18.81 16.14 27.73
CA ASN A 455 -18.02 17.10 26.97
C ASN A 455 -18.07 16.87 25.45
N MET A 456 -19.03 16.08 24.95
CA MET A 456 -19.17 15.78 23.53
C MET A 456 -19.72 16.98 22.76
N ASP A 457 -19.19 17.22 21.54
CA ASP A 457 -19.76 18.19 20.62
C ASP A 457 -21.12 17.72 20.08
N SER A 458 -22.10 18.61 20.08
CA SER A 458 -23.47 18.33 19.61
C SER A 458 -23.54 17.89 18.14
N ALA A 459 -22.54 18.23 17.33
CA ALA A 459 -22.43 17.77 15.94
C ALA A 459 -22.19 16.26 15.86
N PHE A 460 -21.39 15.70 16.76
CA PHE A 460 -21.19 14.24 16.86
C PHE A 460 -22.44 13.54 17.39
N GLU A 461 -23.12 14.16 18.35
CA GLU A 461 -24.31 13.57 18.97
C GLU A 461 -25.39 13.19 17.93
N ARG A 462 -25.54 14.02 16.90
CA ARG A 462 -26.56 13.81 15.84
C ARG A 462 -26.20 12.69 14.87
N ARG A 463 -24.92 12.30 14.77
CA ARG A 463 -24.44 11.32 13.81
C ARG A 463 -24.39 9.90 14.34
N PHE A 464 -24.42 9.74 15.67
CA PHE A 464 -24.49 8.42 16.28
C PHE A 464 -25.93 7.90 16.32
N LEU A 465 -26.17 6.77 15.63
CA LEU A 465 -27.47 6.10 15.60
C LEU A 465 -27.77 5.42 16.95
N PHE A 466 -26.77 4.78 17.55
CA PHE A 466 -26.85 4.18 18.87
C PHE A 466 -25.96 4.93 19.85
N LYS A 467 -26.49 5.23 21.04
CA LYS A 467 -25.76 5.90 22.13
C LYS A 467 -26.02 5.13 23.41
N ILE A 468 -25.07 4.27 23.78
CA ILE A 468 -25.23 3.33 24.90
C ILE A 468 -24.38 3.79 26.06
N LYS A 469 -25.03 4.12 27.19
CA LYS A 469 -24.39 4.57 28.42
C LYS A 469 -23.97 3.37 29.26
N PHE A 470 -22.71 3.29 29.57
CA PHE A 470 -22.16 2.29 30.50
C PHE A 470 -22.03 2.90 31.88
N GLU A 471 -22.82 2.43 32.80
CA GLU A 471 -22.75 2.79 34.22
C GLU A 471 -21.96 1.74 35.01
N ASN A 472 -21.58 2.06 36.24
CA ASN A 472 -20.99 1.08 37.14
C ASN A 472 -21.98 -0.10 37.32
N PRO A 473 -21.47 -1.35 37.37
CA PRO A 473 -22.32 -2.51 37.47
C PRO A 473 -23.17 -2.49 38.75
N SER A 474 -24.43 -2.90 38.65
CA SER A 474 -25.32 -3.06 39.79
C SER A 474 -24.75 -4.07 40.78
N ARG A 475 -25.29 -4.10 42.00
CA ARG A 475 -24.89 -5.07 43.02
C ARG A 475 -24.97 -6.50 42.51
N GLU A 476 -26.06 -6.85 41.82
CA GLU A 476 -26.28 -8.18 41.24
C GLU A 476 -25.25 -8.49 40.12
N ALA A 477 -24.95 -7.50 39.28
CA ALA A 477 -23.94 -7.62 38.25
C ALA A 477 -22.54 -7.79 38.86
N LYS A 478 -22.16 -6.99 39.88
CA LYS A 478 -20.88 -7.14 40.61
C LYS A 478 -20.75 -8.54 41.22
N THR A 479 -21.81 -9.02 41.92
CA THR A 479 -21.84 -10.37 42.50
C THR A 479 -21.58 -11.42 41.41
N SER A 480 -22.25 -11.27 40.27
CA SER A 480 -22.07 -12.19 39.14
C SER A 480 -20.66 -12.12 38.52
N ILE A 481 -20.06 -10.94 38.48
CA ILE A 481 -18.66 -10.74 38.00
C ILE A 481 -17.70 -11.46 38.95
N TRP A 482 -17.82 -11.25 40.26
CA TRP A 482 -16.98 -11.91 41.27
C TRP A 482 -17.07 -13.43 41.16
N MET A 483 -18.27 -14.00 41.12
CA MET A 483 -18.49 -15.45 41.01
C MET A 483 -17.98 -16.01 39.67
N ASN A 484 -18.07 -15.26 38.58
CA ASN A 484 -17.56 -15.70 37.29
C ASN A 484 -16.03 -15.70 37.24
N LYS A 485 -15.39 -14.73 37.90
CA LYS A 485 -13.93 -14.60 37.93
C LYS A 485 -13.26 -15.51 38.94
N LEU A 486 -13.87 -15.67 40.11
CA LEU A 486 -13.43 -16.52 41.20
C LEU A 486 -14.44 -17.65 41.39
N THR A 487 -14.31 -18.71 40.60
CA THR A 487 -15.27 -19.85 40.62
C THR A 487 -15.39 -20.58 41.94
N TRP A 488 -14.42 -20.39 42.81
CA TRP A 488 -14.39 -20.95 44.16
C TRP A 488 -15.03 -20.05 45.22
N LEU A 489 -15.35 -18.79 44.88
CA LEU A 489 -15.96 -17.83 45.83
C LEU A 489 -17.45 -18.16 45.99
N ASP A 490 -17.88 -18.24 47.24
CA ASP A 490 -19.29 -18.44 47.54
C ASP A 490 -20.11 -17.18 47.25
N LYS A 491 -21.43 -17.34 47.10
CA LYS A 491 -22.35 -16.26 46.77
C LYS A 491 -22.46 -15.21 47.85
N GLU A 492 -22.30 -15.61 49.13
CA GLU A 492 -22.43 -14.71 50.28
C GLU A 492 -21.26 -13.73 50.30
N SER A 493 -20.03 -14.23 50.23
CA SER A 493 -18.82 -13.41 50.14
C SER A 493 -18.79 -12.54 48.88
N ALA A 494 -19.21 -13.07 47.74
CA ALA A 494 -19.33 -12.29 46.49
C ALA A 494 -20.34 -11.13 46.63
N THR A 495 -21.44 -11.36 47.34
CA THR A 495 -22.46 -10.34 47.59
C THR A 495 -21.99 -9.31 48.62
N GLU A 496 -21.20 -9.72 49.61
CA GLU A 496 -20.57 -8.85 50.59
C GLU A 496 -19.62 -7.86 49.88
N PHE A 497 -18.67 -8.37 49.07
CA PHE A 497 -17.78 -7.53 48.25
C PHE A 497 -18.55 -6.57 47.31
N ALA A 498 -19.61 -7.06 46.65
CA ALA A 498 -20.43 -6.25 45.77
C ALA A 498 -21.20 -5.13 46.50
N THR A 499 -21.45 -5.30 47.80
CA THR A 499 -22.19 -4.34 48.63
C THR A 499 -21.25 -3.32 49.27
N GLU A 500 -20.11 -3.79 49.80
CA GLU A 500 -19.14 -2.96 50.51
C GLU A 500 -18.31 -2.07 49.54
N TYR A 501 -18.02 -2.60 48.35
CA TYR A 501 -17.16 -1.90 47.40
C TYR A 501 -17.90 -1.52 46.11
N ASP A 502 -17.90 -0.20 45.82
CA ASP A 502 -18.45 0.30 44.53
C ASP A 502 -17.39 0.28 43.44
N PHE A 503 -17.05 -0.94 43.00
CA PHE A 503 -16.06 -1.16 41.97
C PHE A 503 -16.67 -1.25 40.57
N SER A 504 -15.92 -0.74 39.57
CA SER A 504 -16.13 -1.07 38.17
C SER A 504 -15.65 -2.50 37.87
N GLY A 505 -16.06 -3.05 36.74
CA GLY A 505 -15.58 -4.35 36.28
C GLY A 505 -14.05 -4.43 36.17
N GLY A 506 -13.40 -3.35 35.70
CA GLY A 506 -11.95 -3.27 35.60
C GLY A 506 -11.23 -3.29 36.93
N GLN A 507 -11.79 -2.65 37.96
CA GLN A 507 -11.24 -2.71 39.32
C GLN A 507 -11.37 -4.12 39.90
N ILE A 508 -12.49 -4.80 39.69
CA ILE A 508 -12.65 -6.21 40.07
C ILE A 508 -11.61 -7.07 39.37
N ASP A 509 -11.37 -6.86 38.06
CA ASP A 509 -10.34 -7.58 37.32
C ASP A 509 -8.93 -7.35 37.88
N ASN A 510 -8.59 -6.14 38.33
CA ASN A 510 -7.31 -5.86 38.98
C ASN A 510 -7.15 -6.63 40.28
N ILE A 511 -8.20 -6.70 41.09
CA ILE A 511 -8.16 -7.45 42.36
C ILE A 511 -8.01 -8.95 42.07
N VAL A 512 -8.75 -9.48 41.11
CA VAL A 512 -8.62 -10.90 40.69
C VAL A 512 -7.20 -11.21 40.22
N ARG A 513 -6.56 -10.28 39.50
CA ARG A 513 -5.15 -10.43 39.11
C ARG A 513 -4.20 -10.43 40.31
N LYS A 514 -4.44 -9.57 41.30
CA LYS A 514 -3.66 -9.56 42.55
C LYS A 514 -3.83 -10.89 43.32
N ILE A 515 -5.04 -11.44 43.37
CA ILE A 515 -5.32 -12.76 43.94
C ILE A 515 -4.50 -13.84 43.22
N ALA A 516 -4.58 -13.91 41.92
CA ALA A 516 -3.84 -14.89 41.12
C ALA A 516 -2.31 -14.75 41.29
N MET A 517 -1.80 -13.52 41.39
CA MET A 517 -0.38 -13.31 41.70
C MET A 517 -0.02 -13.80 43.10
N ASN A 518 -0.85 -13.53 44.10
CA ASN A 518 -0.61 -13.97 45.47
C ASN A 518 -0.60 -15.50 45.58
N GLU A 519 -1.54 -16.18 44.93
CA GLU A 519 -1.57 -17.67 44.82
C GLU A 519 -0.27 -18.25 44.27
N VAL A 520 0.31 -17.62 43.22
CA VAL A 520 1.59 -18.07 42.66
C VAL A 520 2.76 -17.81 43.60
N ILE A 521 2.76 -16.69 44.32
CA ILE A 521 3.86 -16.31 45.22
C ILE A 521 3.85 -17.14 46.51
N THR A 522 2.67 -17.33 47.10
CA THR A 522 2.53 -18.01 48.42
C THR A 522 2.28 -19.50 48.30
N GLY A 523 1.82 -19.98 47.15
CA GLY A 523 1.38 -21.36 46.94
C GLY A 523 -0.01 -21.65 47.52
N GLU A 524 -0.66 -20.68 48.15
CA GLU A 524 -1.96 -20.83 48.84
C GLU A 524 -2.96 -19.80 48.35
N ARG A 525 -4.24 -20.15 48.41
CA ARG A 525 -5.31 -19.20 48.10
C ARG A 525 -5.44 -18.19 49.25
N PRO A 526 -5.59 -16.89 48.93
CA PRO A 526 -5.79 -15.88 49.96
C PRO A 526 -7.11 -16.09 50.71
N ALA A 527 -7.11 -15.80 52.02
CA ALA A 527 -8.31 -15.80 52.82
C ALA A 527 -9.26 -14.64 52.44
N ILE A 528 -10.53 -14.74 52.77
CA ILE A 528 -11.52 -13.65 52.51
C ILE A 528 -11.07 -12.32 53.10
N THR A 529 -10.42 -12.34 54.26
CA THR A 529 -9.83 -11.16 54.90
C THR A 529 -8.76 -10.51 54.07
N ASP A 530 -7.89 -11.30 53.42
CA ASP A 530 -6.82 -10.80 52.57
C ASP A 530 -7.40 -10.14 51.29
N ILE A 531 -8.51 -10.69 50.76
CA ILE A 531 -9.22 -10.11 49.62
C ILE A 531 -9.84 -8.75 50.02
N HIS A 532 -10.42 -8.62 51.23
CA HIS A 532 -10.88 -7.33 51.73
C HIS A 532 -9.76 -6.30 51.79
N ASP A 533 -8.57 -6.68 52.24
CA ASP A 533 -7.42 -5.77 52.28
C ASP A 533 -6.94 -5.40 50.87
N MET A 534 -6.94 -6.34 49.91
CA MET A 534 -6.69 -6.03 48.50
C MET A 534 -7.73 -5.06 47.92
N CYS A 535 -9.02 -5.21 48.32
CA CYS A 535 -10.09 -4.31 47.92
C CYS A 535 -9.91 -2.90 48.51
N LYS A 536 -9.52 -2.78 49.79
CA LYS A 536 -9.22 -1.49 50.41
C LYS A 536 -8.07 -0.77 49.70
N CYS A 537 -7.02 -1.50 49.35
CA CYS A 537 -5.87 -0.96 48.63
C CYS A 537 -6.16 -0.59 47.16
N GLU A 538 -7.26 -1.06 46.56
CA GLU A 538 -7.64 -0.71 45.20
C GLU A 538 -8.26 0.68 45.08
N LYS A 539 -8.87 1.19 46.16
CA LYS A 539 -9.29 2.60 46.22
C LYS A 539 -8.04 3.43 46.49
N ILE A 540 -7.54 4.09 45.45
CA ILE A 540 -6.63 5.23 45.65
C ILE A 540 -7.52 6.29 46.29
N ASP A 541 -7.32 6.55 47.58
CA ASP A 541 -7.94 7.67 48.24
C ASP A 541 -7.66 8.93 47.45
N ASN A 542 -8.63 9.36 46.65
CA ASN A 542 -8.69 10.76 46.28
C ASN A 542 -9.07 11.49 47.56
N PRO A 543 -8.20 12.29 48.16
CA PRO A 543 -8.58 13.15 49.25
C PRO A 543 -9.43 14.29 48.70
N ASP A 544 -10.69 14.00 48.34
CA ASP A 544 -11.73 15.03 48.20
C ASP A 544 -12.07 15.58 49.61
N GLY A 545 -11.14 16.25 50.12
CA GLY A 545 -11.07 16.90 51.40
C GLY A 545 -9.83 17.77 51.46
N ALA A 546 -9.24 18.07 50.28
CA ALA A 546 -8.10 18.96 50.19
C ALA A 546 -8.47 20.32 50.78
N ARG A 547 -8.08 20.53 52.02
CA ARG A 547 -7.74 21.86 52.53
C ARG A 547 -6.92 22.53 51.44
N ARG A 548 -7.49 23.61 50.87
CA ARG A 548 -6.74 24.59 50.10
C ARG A 548 -5.60 25.06 51.01
N MET A 549 -4.40 24.55 50.81
CA MET A 549 -3.21 25.22 51.30
C MET A 549 -2.99 26.44 50.39
N GLY A 550 -3.69 27.52 50.74
CA GLY A 550 -3.33 28.85 50.28
C GLY A 550 -2.09 29.26 51.08
N PHE A 551 -1.03 29.57 50.40
CA PHE A 551 0.00 30.41 50.96
C PHE A 551 -0.63 31.78 51.20
N CYS A 552 -0.86 32.14 52.48
CA CYS A 552 -1.01 33.54 52.86
C CYS A 552 0.38 34.16 52.85
N LEU A 553 0.58 35.15 52.02
CA LEU A 553 1.43 36.30 52.24
C LEU A 553 0.56 37.48 52.48
#